data_967959ae8a09a878bbbaf6aeb93ff3dd
#
_entry.id   967959ae8a09a878bbbaf6aeb93ff3dd
#
_cell.length_a   1.000
_cell.length_b   1.000
_cell.length_c   1.000
_cell.angle_alpha   90.00
_cell.angle_beta   90.00
_cell.angle_gamma   90.00
#
_symmetry.space_group_name_H-M   'P 1'
#
loop_
_entity.id
_entity.type
_entity.pdbx_description
1 polymer ?
#
loop_
_entity_poly.entity_id
_entity_poly.type
_entity_poly.pdbx_seq_one_letter_code
_entity_poly.pdbx_strand_id
1 'polypeptide(L)'
;MYVCMDGTGVPVVKAETMNRKGKSEEGQAKTREAKLGCVFTQTSVNEKGYPVRDENSTSYTGAIETTEAFGSRIYAEAVGRGLERAQEVCVIADGSPWIWNIAEEHFYGATQIIDLYHAREHYWNAARAVLGSDQAISDSWADQRRKELDQGRVEAVIEAIKCLRSRRKEQKEICEKEIGYFEKNKARMRYDNFRRQGLFVVSGVVEAGCRTVIGQRLKQSGMFWTVKGANSIIALRCCLLSKRWEDFWEYRACA
;
A
#
# COMPACT_ATOMS: atom_id res chain seq x y z
N MET A 1 12.93 7.88 7.73
CA MET A 1 12.12 8.22 6.53
C MET A 1 11.21 7.06 6.18
N TYR A 2 9.99 7.33 5.75
CA TYR A 2 9.04 6.33 5.30
C TYR A 2 8.73 6.49 3.83
N VAL A 3 8.70 5.37 3.11
CA VAL A 3 8.29 5.27 1.71
C VAL A 3 7.09 4.32 1.68
N CYS A 4 5.93 4.82 1.28
CA CYS A 4 4.74 4.00 1.13
C CYS A 4 4.30 4.00 -0.34
N MET A 5 3.86 2.85 -0.82
CA MET A 5 3.45 2.67 -2.21
C MET A 5 2.15 1.89 -2.28
N ASP A 6 1.29 2.25 -3.24
CA ASP A 6 0.01 1.58 -3.49
C ASP A 6 -0.39 1.74 -4.96
N GLY A 7 -1.24 0.85 -5.45
CA GLY A 7 -1.75 0.84 -6.81
C GLY A 7 -3.28 0.95 -6.85
N THR A 8 -3.79 1.84 -7.71
CA THR A 8 -5.24 2.01 -7.82
C THR A 8 -5.69 2.15 -9.27
N GLY A 9 -6.82 1.49 -9.64
CA GLY A 9 -7.35 1.53 -10.99
C GLY A 9 -7.94 2.90 -11.35
N VAL A 10 -7.54 3.46 -12.49
CA VAL A 10 -8.11 4.69 -13.08
C VAL A 10 -8.91 4.31 -14.32
N PRO A 11 -10.19 4.75 -14.44
CA PRO A 11 -10.98 4.52 -15.64
C PRO A 11 -10.33 5.18 -16.87
N VAL A 12 -10.19 4.40 -17.95
CA VAL A 12 -9.57 4.90 -19.18
C VAL A 12 -10.44 4.62 -20.40
N VAL A 13 -10.20 5.35 -21.49
CA VAL A 13 -10.88 5.12 -22.75
C VAL A 13 -10.54 3.75 -23.33
N LYS A 14 -11.45 3.16 -24.11
CA LYS A 14 -11.31 1.79 -24.65
C LYS A 14 -9.99 1.55 -25.38
N ALA A 15 -9.47 2.54 -26.11
CA ALA A 15 -8.20 2.45 -26.81
C ALA A 15 -7.00 2.13 -25.87
N GLU A 16 -7.03 2.59 -24.63
CA GLU A 16 -5.95 2.40 -23.64
C GLU A 16 -5.98 1.02 -22.98
N THR A 17 -7.05 0.24 -23.19
CA THR A 17 -7.22 -1.11 -22.66
C THR A 17 -7.34 -2.17 -23.75
N MET A 18 -7.14 -1.82 -25.02
CA MET A 18 -7.20 -2.75 -26.13
C MET A 18 -6.22 -3.91 -25.89
N ASN A 19 -6.68 -5.16 -26.07
CA ASN A 19 -5.92 -6.39 -25.80
C ASN A 19 -5.47 -6.63 -24.36
N ARG A 20 -6.06 -5.94 -23.36
CA ARG A 20 -5.80 -6.19 -21.94
C ARG A 20 -6.95 -6.95 -21.30
N LYS A 21 -6.62 -8.03 -20.58
CA LYS A 21 -7.59 -8.78 -19.77
C LYS A 21 -8.02 -7.97 -18.55
N GLY A 22 -9.29 -8.02 -18.21
CA GLY A 22 -9.84 -7.45 -16.98
C GLY A 22 -9.52 -8.31 -15.75
N LYS A 23 -9.94 -7.85 -14.58
CA LYS A 23 -9.85 -8.65 -13.33
C LYS A 23 -10.78 -9.87 -13.33
N SER A 24 -11.88 -9.85 -14.10
CA SER A 24 -12.74 -11.01 -14.35
C SER A 24 -12.23 -11.75 -15.59
N GLU A 25 -12.23 -13.08 -15.58
CA GLU A 25 -11.70 -13.92 -16.66
C GLU A 25 -12.38 -13.68 -18.01
N GLU A 26 -13.59 -13.15 -18.04
CA GLU A 26 -14.41 -12.93 -19.24
C GLU A 26 -14.48 -11.47 -19.73
N GLY A 27 -13.75 -10.54 -19.10
CA GLY A 27 -13.92 -9.11 -19.37
C GLY A 27 -12.67 -8.39 -19.86
N GLN A 28 -12.85 -7.49 -20.83
CA GLN A 28 -11.83 -6.52 -21.20
C GLN A 28 -11.56 -5.56 -20.02
N ALA A 29 -10.30 -5.20 -19.81
CA ALA A 29 -9.95 -4.22 -18.80
C ALA A 29 -10.63 -2.87 -19.05
N LYS A 30 -11.15 -2.23 -18.01
CA LYS A 30 -11.78 -0.90 -18.05
C LYS A 30 -10.92 0.17 -17.38
N THR A 31 -9.86 -0.24 -16.72
CA THR A 31 -8.98 0.63 -15.94
C THR A 31 -7.52 0.35 -16.26
N ARG A 32 -6.67 1.36 -16.03
CA ARG A 32 -5.22 1.22 -15.94
C ARG A 32 -4.81 1.49 -14.50
N GLU A 33 -3.87 0.71 -14.00
CA GLU A 33 -3.32 0.92 -12.67
C GLU A 33 -2.45 2.17 -12.66
N ALA A 34 -2.81 3.13 -11.80
CA ALA A 34 -1.95 4.21 -11.41
C ALA A 34 -1.22 3.81 -10.12
N LYS A 35 0.09 3.88 -10.14
CA LYS A 35 0.93 3.69 -8.96
C LYS A 35 1.11 5.04 -8.28
N LEU A 36 0.93 5.07 -6.97
CA LEU A 36 1.15 6.23 -6.13
C LEU A 36 2.14 5.88 -5.05
N GLY A 37 3.08 6.77 -4.83
CA GLY A 37 3.99 6.72 -3.70
C GLY A 37 3.88 7.97 -2.85
N CYS A 38 4.15 7.83 -1.57
CA CYS A 38 4.38 8.96 -0.69
C CYS A 38 5.64 8.75 0.12
N VAL A 39 6.32 9.87 0.38
CA VAL A 39 7.49 9.93 1.27
C VAL A 39 7.16 10.89 2.39
N PHE A 40 7.47 10.50 3.63
CA PHE A 40 7.37 11.38 4.80
C PHE A 40 8.46 11.06 5.82
N THR A 41 8.66 11.97 6.77
CA THR A 41 9.64 11.81 7.84
C THR A 41 8.98 11.71 9.22
N GLN A 42 9.74 11.15 10.13
CA GLN A 42 9.46 11.07 11.55
C GLN A 42 10.76 11.38 12.29
N THR A 43 10.74 12.37 13.18
CA THR A 43 11.88 12.73 14.04
C THR A 43 11.60 12.48 15.51
N SER A 44 10.35 12.18 15.86
CA SER A 44 9.94 12.00 17.26
C SER A 44 8.91 10.90 17.46
N VAL A 45 8.75 10.53 18.70
CA VAL A 45 7.63 9.73 19.21
C VAL A 45 6.90 10.54 20.27
N ASN A 46 5.62 10.25 20.49
CA ASN A 46 4.86 10.89 21.56
C ASN A 46 5.20 10.30 22.94
N GLU A 47 4.61 10.84 24.01
CA GLU A 47 4.82 10.38 25.41
C GLU A 47 4.53 8.90 25.63
N LYS A 48 3.73 8.27 24.76
CA LYS A 48 3.40 6.84 24.81
C LYS A 48 4.31 5.98 23.93
N GLY A 49 5.34 6.58 23.31
CA GLY A 49 6.25 5.88 22.38
C GLY A 49 5.68 5.62 20.99
N TYR A 50 4.51 6.20 20.63
CA TYR A 50 3.97 6.07 19.28
C TYR A 50 4.65 7.03 18.32
N PRO A 51 4.90 6.61 17.06
CA PRO A 51 5.52 7.44 16.06
C PRO A 51 4.68 8.69 15.74
N VAL A 52 5.34 9.82 15.59
CA VAL A 52 4.72 11.09 15.18
C VAL A 52 5.31 11.49 13.84
N ARG A 53 4.44 11.64 12.84
CA ARG A 53 4.86 12.12 11.53
C ARG A 53 5.19 13.61 11.60
N ASP A 54 6.33 14.01 11.05
CA ASP A 54 6.73 15.40 11.00
C ASP A 54 5.73 16.23 10.18
N GLU A 55 5.40 17.39 10.69
CA GLU A 55 4.46 18.30 10.03
C GLU A 55 5.00 18.71 8.65
N ASN A 56 4.11 18.73 7.64
CA ASN A 56 4.42 19.10 6.27
C ASN A 56 5.51 18.25 5.58
N SER A 57 5.91 17.13 6.17
CA SER A 57 6.95 16.27 5.59
C SER A 57 6.46 15.40 4.42
N THR A 58 5.15 15.22 4.28
CA THR A 58 4.59 14.30 3.27
C THR A 58 4.64 14.91 1.88
N SER A 59 5.19 14.14 0.95
CA SER A 59 5.10 14.41 -0.48
C SER A 59 4.61 13.20 -1.25
N TYR A 60 4.04 13.43 -2.43
CA TYR A 60 3.43 12.41 -3.29
C TYR A 60 4.06 12.44 -4.67
N THR A 61 4.20 11.24 -5.25
CA THR A 61 4.54 11.07 -6.66
C THR A 61 3.76 9.90 -7.23
N GLY A 62 3.40 9.93 -8.51
CA GLY A 62 2.61 8.85 -9.10
C GLY A 62 2.42 8.99 -10.59
N ALA A 63 2.12 7.85 -11.23
CA ALA A 63 1.77 7.78 -12.65
C ALA A 63 1.13 6.43 -13.00
N ILE A 64 0.52 6.36 -14.18
CA ILE A 64 0.20 5.12 -14.90
C ILE A 64 1.43 4.77 -15.73
N GLU A 65 2.28 3.90 -15.22
CA GLU A 65 3.55 3.53 -15.84
C GLU A 65 3.98 2.11 -15.42
N THR A 66 5.11 1.63 -15.92
CA THR A 66 5.68 0.34 -15.54
C THR A 66 6.22 0.39 -14.10
N THR A 67 6.48 -0.77 -13.52
CA THR A 67 7.04 -0.87 -12.16
C THR A 67 8.43 -0.28 -12.09
N GLU A 68 9.24 -0.50 -13.09
CA GLU A 68 10.62 -0.02 -13.19
C GLU A 68 10.66 1.52 -13.26
N ALA A 69 9.82 2.12 -14.12
CA ALA A 69 9.71 3.57 -14.21
C ALA A 69 9.23 4.19 -12.90
N PHE A 70 8.26 3.54 -12.25
CA PHE A 70 7.75 3.99 -10.96
C PHE A 70 8.80 3.82 -9.84
N GLY A 71 9.58 2.74 -9.85
CA GLY A 71 10.71 2.54 -8.93
C GLY A 71 11.70 3.71 -8.97
N SER A 72 12.12 4.08 -10.18
CA SER A 72 13.01 5.24 -10.37
C SER A 72 12.35 6.56 -9.91
N ARG A 73 11.05 6.73 -10.15
CA ARG A 73 10.26 7.91 -9.75
C ARG A 73 10.18 8.06 -8.24
N ILE A 74 9.83 7.01 -7.51
CA ILE A 74 9.70 7.07 -6.04
C ILE A 74 11.08 7.20 -5.38
N TYR A 75 12.12 6.61 -5.97
CA TYR A 75 13.48 6.80 -5.51
C TYR A 75 13.91 8.26 -5.66
N ALA A 76 13.69 8.88 -6.83
CA ALA A 76 13.99 10.31 -7.03
C ALA A 76 13.22 11.21 -6.04
N GLU A 77 11.96 10.89 -5.74
CA GLU A 77 11.19 11.59 -4.71
C GLU A 77 11.83 11.46 -3.33
N ALA A 78 12.26 10.25 -2.95
CA ALA A 78 12.91 10.00 -1.67
C ALA A 78 14.26 10.74 -1.57
N VAL A 79 15.06 10.75 -2.64
CA VAL A 79 16.31 11.51 -2.71
C VAL A 79 16.05 13.01 -2.54
N GLY A 80 15.07 13.55 -3.25
CA GLY A 80 14.65 14.95 -3.10
C GLY A 80 14.15 15.30 -1.68
N ARG A 81 13.68 14.30 -0.92
CA ARG A 81 13.29 14.43 0.49
C ARG A 81 14.43 14.15 1.48
N GLY A 82 15.64 13.92 0.98
CA GLY A 82 16.83 13.73 1.81
C GLY A 82 17.05 12.28 2.26
N LEU A 83 16.81 11.31 1.38
CA LEU A 83 17.06 9.89 1.62
C LEU A 83 18.46 9.64 2.19
N GLU A 84 19.49 10.30 1.64
CA GLU A 84 20.88 10.14 2.06
C GLU A 84 21.15 10.59 3.51
N ARG A 85 20.26 11.41 4.09
CA ARG A 85 20.36 11.91 5.47
C ARG A 85 19.48 11.11 6.44
N ALA A 86 18.69 10.18 5.93
CA ALA A 86 17.82 9.37 6.76
C ALA A 86 18.64 8.36 7.55
N GLN A 87 18.53 8.37 8.87
CA GLN A 87 19.18 7.39 9.75
C GLN A 87 18.56 5.99 9.56
N GLU A 88 17.27 5.94 9.27
CA GLU A 88 16.53 4.72 9.01
C GLU A 88 15.52 4.96 7.89
N VAL A 89 15.37 3.97 7.01
CA VAL A 89 14.38 3.96 5.94
C VAL A 89 13.42 2.80 6.16
N CYS A 90 12.12 3.08 6.13
CA CYS A 90 11.07 2.09 6.23
C CYS A 90 10.20 2.09 4.96
N VAL A 91 9.92 0.91 4.42
CA VAL A 91 8.96 0.73 3.33
C VAL A 91 7.72 0.05 3.90
N ILE A 92 6.54 0.71 3.81
CA ILE A 92 5.28 0.16 4.30
C ILE A 92 4.33 -0.04 3.11
N ALA A 93 3.76 -1.26 2.97
CA ALA A 93 2.88 -1.61 1.85
C ALA A 93 1.94 -2.79 2.13
N ASP A 94 1.05 -3.08 1.18
CA ASP A 94 0.01 -4.12 1.25
C ASP A 94 0.51 -5.57 1.05
N GLY A 95 1.76 -5.75 0.63
CA GLY A 95 2.32 -7.08 0.32
C GLY A 95 2.39 -7.40 -1.17
N SER A 96 2.01 -6.49 -2.04
CA SER A 96 2.12 -6.66 -3.50
C SER A 96 3.58 -6.89 -3.91
N PRO A 97 3.90 -7.94 -4.70
CA PRO A 97 5.29 -8.29 -5.03
C PRO A 97 6.08 -7.18 -5.72
N TRP A 98 5.42 -6.38 -6.54
CA TRP A 98 6.09 -5.30 -7.28
C TRP A 98 6.65 -4.21 -6.33
N ILE A 99 6.01 -3.99 -5.19
CA ILE A 99 6.48 -3.01 -4.19
C ILE A 99 7.77 -3.52 -3.53
N TRP A 100 7.82 -4.82 -3.19
CA TRP A 100 9.01 -5.40 -2.57
C TRP A 100 10.18 -5.48 -3.54
N ASN A 101 9.94 -5.70 -4.84
CA ASN A 101 10.99 -5.61 -5.85
C ASN A 101 11.59 -4.19 -5.90
N ILE A 102 10.75 -3.16 -5.88
CA ILE A 102 11.23 -1.76 -5.79
C ILE A 102 11.99 -1.52 -4.48
N ALA A 103 11.50 -2.05 -3.35
CA ALA A 103 12.17 -1.89 -2.06
C ALA A 103 13.56 -2.53 -2.05
N GLU A 104 13.71 -3.71 -2.64
CA GLU A 104 14.99 -4.41 -2.75
C GLU A 104 15.96 -3.71 -3.72
N GLU A 105 15.46 -3.17 -4.83
CA GLU A 105 16.27 -2.52 -5.85
C GLU A 105 16.72 -1.10 -5.46
N HIS A 106 15.79 -0.29 -4.92
CA HIS A 106 16.03 1.13 -4.72
C HIS A 106 16.23 1.55 -3.25
N PHE A 107 15.78 0.72 -2.29
CA PHE A 107 15.85 1.00 -0.86
C PHE A 107 16.51 -0.14 -0.11
N TYR A 108 17.68 -0.56 -0.61
CA TYR A 108 18.43 -1.65 -0.02
C TYR A 108 18.70 -1.41 1.48
N GLY A 109 18.42 -2.43 2.30
CA GLY A 109 18.58 -2.35 3.76
C GLY A 109 17.42 -1.65 4.49
N ALA A 110 16.39 -1.17 3.79
CA ALA A 110 15.22 -0.59 4.42
C ALA A 110 14.43 -1.62 5.24
N THR A 111 13.89 -1.20 6.37
CA THR A 111 12.96 -1.98 7.17
C THR A 111 11.64 -2.13 6.38
N GLN A 112 11.31 -3.35 5.96
CA GLN A 112 10.10 -3.66 5.19
C GLN A 112 8.96 -4.06 6.14
N ILE A 113 7.82 -3.38 6.04
CA ILE A 113 6.67 -3.57 6.93
C ILE A 113 5.40 -3.79 6.10
N ILE A 114 4.70 -4.88 6.33
CA ILE A 114 3.33 -5.05 5.82
C ILE A 114 2.40 -4.12 6.60
N ASP A 115 1.55 -3.41 5.90
CA ASP A 115 0.47 -2.65 6.54
C ASP A 115 -0.37 -3.56 7.45
N LEU A 116 -0.53 -3.14 8.69
CA LEU A 116 -1.22 -3.93 9.71
C LEU A 116 -2.70 -4.17 9.36
N TYR A 117 -3.37 -3.20 8.73
CA TYR A 117 -4.78 -3.36 8.35
C TYR A 117 -4.93 -4.34 7.20
N HIS A 118 -4.04 -4.29 6.20
CA HIS A 118 -4.01 -5.29 5.13
C HIS A 118 -3.71 -6.69 5.65
N ALA A 119 -2.76 -6.84 6.58
CA ALA A 119 -2.54 -8.14 7.23
C ALA A 119 -3.79 -8.64 7.97
N ARG A 120 -4.55 -7.73 8.61
CA ARG A 120 -5.81 -8.10 9.27
C ARG A 120 -6.90 -8.52 8.28
N GLU A 121 -7.00 -7.89 7.11
CA GLU A 121 -7.94 -8.30 6.06
C GLU A 121 -7.72 -9.74 5.62
N HIS A 122 -6.47 -10.20 5.53
CA HIS A 122 -6.12 -11.55 5.11
C HIS A 122 -6.65 -12.64 6.07
N TYR A 123 -6.46 -12.52 7.37
CA TYR A 123 -7.06 -13.50 8.28
C TYR A 123 -8.60 -13.40 8.34
N TRP A 124 -9.16 -12.19 8.15
CA TRP A 124 -10.60 -12.00 8.02
C TRP A 124 -11.16 -12.71 6.78
N ASN A 125 -10.45 -12.72 5.65
CA ASN A 125 -10.86 -13.46 4.46
C ASN A 125 -10.97 -14.96 4.74
N ALA A 126 -10.00 -15.54 5.44
CA ALA A 126 -10.07 -16.95 5.87
C ALA A 126 -11.25 -17.21 6.83
N ALA A 127 -11.46 -16.33 7.82
CA ALA A 127 -12.57 -16.43 8.77
C ALA A 127 -13.93 -16.40 8.05
N ARG A 128 -14.16 -15.40 7.21
CA ARG A 128 -15.41 -15.26 6.44
C ARG A 128 -15.68 -16.47 5.54
N ALA A 129 -14.64 -16.97 4.87
CA ALA A 129 -14.78 -18.10 3.97
C ALA A 129 -15.21 -19.38 4.70
N VAL A 130 -14.70 -19.65 5.90
CA VAL A 130 -14.89 -20.93 6.61
C VAL A 130 -15.94 -20.84 7.70
N LEU A 131 -15.94 -19.80 8.52
CA LEU A 131 -16.87 -19.64 9.65
C LEU A 131 -18.21 -19.04 9.20
N GLY A 132 -18.21 -18.38 8.06
CA GLY A 132 -19.43 -18.02 7.31
C GLY A 132 -20.31 -17.01 8.02
N SER A 133 -21.60 -17.36 8.13
CA SER A 133 -22.66 -16.46 8.56
C SER A 133 -22.80 -16.26 10.07
N ASP A 134 -22.08 -17.03 10.88
CA ASP A 134 -22.07 -16.80 12.33
C ASP A 134 -21.08 -15.68 12.66
N GLN A 135 -21.60 -14.47 12.73
CA GLN A 135 -20.82 -13.25 12.97
C GLN A 135 -20.10 -13.32 14.32
N ALA A 136 -20.76 -13.83 15.37
CA ALA A 136 -20.18 -13.88 16.71
C ALA A 136 -18.94 -14.81 16.78
N ILE A 137 -19.01 -15.96 16.12
CA ILE A 137 -17.89 -16.90 16.04
C ILE A 137 -16.76 -16.30 15.22
N SER A 138 -17.07 -15.68 14.08
CA SER A 138 -16.09 -15.03 13.21
C SER A 138 -15.38 -13.88 13.91
N ASP A 139 -16.12 -13.04 14.62
CA ASP A 139 -15.58 -11.89 15.37
C ASP A 139 -14.68 -12.36 16.53
N SER A 140 -15.11 -13.35 17.30
CA SER A 140 -14.32 -13.91 18.40
C SER A 140 -13.01 -14.53 17.91
N TRP A 141 -13.09 -15.30 16.82
CA TRP A 141 -11.90 -15.90 16.20
C TRP A 141 -10.94 -14.83 15.68
N ALA A 142 -11.45 -13.81 14.98
CA ALA A 142 -10.66 -12.73 14.43
C ALA A 142 -10.04 -11.83 15.52
N ASP A 143 -10.74 -11.57 16.61
CA ASP A 143 -10.21 -10.82 17.75
C ASP A 143 -9.00 -11.51 18.39
N GLN A 144 -9.02 -12.85 18.49
CA GLN A 144 -7.86 -13.60 18.95
C GLN A 144 -6.69 -13.46 17.98
N ARG A 145 -6.93 -13.55 16.66
CA ARG A 145 -5.88 -13.36 15.63
C ARG A 145 -5.33 -11.96 15.64
N ARG A 146 -6.18 -10.95 15.87
CA ARG A 146 -5.75 -9.57 16.04
C ARG A 146 -4.72 -9.43 17.16
N LYS A 147 -5.01 -9.99 18.34
CA LYS A 147 -4.09 -9.95 19.50
C LYS A 147 -2.76 -10.64 19.19
N GLU A 148 -2.81 -11.79 18.53
CA GLU A 148 -1.61 -12.54 18.15
C GLU A 148 -0.75 -11.77 17.14
N LEU A 149 -1.40 -11.20 16.10
CA LEU A 149 -0.71 -10.41 15.10
C LEU A 149 -0.08 -9.14 15.72
N ASP A 150 -0.83 -8.43 16.57
CA ASP A 150 -0.36 -7.23 17.26
C ASP A 150 0.84 -7.50 18.19
N GLN A 151 0.99 -8.75 18.67
CA GLN A 151 2.12 -9.25 19.45
C GLN A 151 3.23 -9.86 18.59
N GLY A 152 3.19 -9.72 17.26
CA GLY A 152 4.18 -10.26 16.34
C GLY A 152 4.17 -11.80 16.21
N ARG A 153 3.13 -12.48 16.76
CA ARG A 153 2.99 -13.95 16.74
C ARG A 153 2.34 -14.43 15.44
N VAL A 154 2.97 -14.14 14.31
CA VAL A 154 2.45 -14.46 12.96
C VAL A 154 2.26 -15.96 12.78
N GLU A 155 3.17 -16.77 13.34
CA GLU A 155 3.10 -18.23 13.29
C GLU A 155 1.81 -18.76 13.94
N ALA A 156 1.35 -18.14 15.03
CA ALA A 156 0.08 -18.52 15.68
C ALA A 156 -1.13 -18.21 14.77
N VAL A 157 -1.07 -17.09 14.02
CA VAL A 157 -2.12 -16.77 13.04
C VAL A 157 -2.15 -17.80 11.91
N ILE A 158 -0.99 -18.18 11.38
CA ILE A 158 -0.86 -19.21 10.34
C ILE A 158 -1.45 -20.54 10.81
N GLU A 159 -1.05 -21.02 11.98
CA GLU A 159 -1.56 -22.27 12.53
C GLU A 159 -3.06 -22.22 12.79
N ALA A 160 -3.57 -21.09 13.26
CA ALA A 160 -5.01 -20.92 13.45
C ALA A 160 -5.79 -21.00 12.13
N ILE A 161 -5.25 -20.46 11.02
CA ILE A 161 -5.89 -20.59 9.70
C ILE A 161 -5.84 -22.06 9.24
N LYS A 162 -4.73 -22.77 9.43
CA LYS A 162 -4.60 -24.21 9.13
C LYS A 162 -5.60 -25.05 9.89
N CYS A 163 -5.93 -24.67 11.12
CA CYS A 163 -6.92 -25.38 11.96
C CYS A 163 -8.38 -25.11 11.56
N LEU A 164 -8.66 -24.16 10.67
CA LEU A 164 -10.01 -23.93 10.18
C LEU A 164 -10.52 -25.14 9.37
N ARG A 165 -11.65 -25.69 9.78
CA ARG A 165 -12.25 -26.87 9.14
C ARG A 165 -12.94 -26.51 7.82
N SER A 166 -12.16 -26.39 6.76
CA SER A 166 -12.66 -26.14 5.40
C SER A 166 -13.36 -27.39 4.84
N ARG A 167 -14.66 -27.28 4.54
CA ARG A 167 -15.48 -28.38 4.00
C ARG A 167 -15.58 -28.37 2.47
N ARG A 168 -15.42 -27.19 1.85
CA ARG A 168 -15.54 -26.99 0.41
C ARG A 168 -14.17 -26.70 -0.21
N LYS A 169 -13.99 -27.05 -1.48
CA LYS A 169 -12.76 -26.80 -2.22
C LYS A 169 -12.38 -25.31 -2.22
N GLU A 170 -13.33 -24.42 -2.51
CA GLU A 170 -13.14 -22.97 -2.51
C GLU A 170 -12.63 -22.44 -1.16
N GLN A 171 -13.16 -22.96 -0.04
CA GLN A 171 -12.71 -22.59 1.30
C GLN A 171 -11.24 -22.97 1.53
N LYS A 172 -10.85 -24.16 1.05
CA LYS A 172 -9.44 -24.62 1.14
C LYS A 172 -8.52 -23.72 0.33
N GLU A 173 -8.88 -23.42 -0.91
CA GLU A 173 -8.10 -22.55 -1.80
C GLU A 173 -7.92 -21.14 -1.19
N ILE A 174 -8.97 -20.57 -0.58
CA ILE A 174 -8.86 -19.30 0.13
C ILE A 174 -7.89 -19.43 1.32
N CYS A 175 -8.05 -20.45 2.18
CA CYS A 175 -7.16 -20.64 3.32
C CYS A 175 -5.70 -20.84 2.88
N GLU A 176 -5.44 -21.64 1.87
CA GLU A 176 -4.10 -21.87 1.32
C GLU A 176 -3.48 -20.58 0.79
N LYS A 177 -4.26 -19.77 0.09
CA LYS A 177 -3.83 -18.44 -0.38
C LYS A 177 -3.44 -17.53 0.79
N GLU A 178 -4.28 -17.47 1.83
CA GLU A 178 -4.03 -16.59 2.98
C GLU A 178 -2.85 -17.10 3.83
N ILE A 179 -2.70 -18.42 4.00
CA ILE A 179 -1.51 -19.02 4.63
C ILE A 179 -0.26 -18.63 3.84
N GLY A 180 -0.27 -18.81 2.51
CA GLY A 180 0.85 -18.44 1.65
C GLY A 180 1.24 -16.97 1.76
N TYR A 181 0.26 -16.07 1.90
CA TYR A 181 0.51 -14.65 2.14
C TYR A 181 1.26 -14.41 3.47
N PHE A 182 0.80 -14.99 4.58
CA PHE A 182 1.45 -14.86 5.88
C PHE A 182 2.85 -15.49 5.90
N GLU A 183 3.00 -16.70 5.35
CA GLU A 183 4.29 -17.41 5.28
C GLU A 183 5.34 -16.58 4.52
N LYS A 184 4.96 -16.03 3.36
CA LYS A 184 5.85 -15.21 2.52
C LYS A 184 6.27 -13.92 3.20
N ASN A 185 5.38 -13.32 3.99
CA ASN A 185 5.57 -11.99 4.55
C ASN A 185 5.85 -11.96 6.06
N LYS A 186 6.01 -13.09 6.71
CA LYS A 186 6.13 -13.18 8.18
C LYS A 186 7.21 -12.30 8.80
N ALA A 187 8.35 -12.12 8.11
CA ALA A 187 9.42 -11.24 8.58
C ALA A 187 9.01 -9.76 8.60
N ARG A 188 8.09 -9.36 7.70
CA ARG A 188 7.55 -8.00 7.56
C ARG A 188 6.36 -7.70 8.48
N MET A 189 6.00 -8.64 9.37
CA MET A 189 4.83 -8.55 10.25
C MET A 189 5.20 -8.65 11.75
N ARG A 190 6.42 -8.33 12.13
CA ARG A 190 6.90 -8.33 13.52
C ARG A 190 6.49 -7.02 14.22
N TYR A 191 5.17 -6.79 14.31
CA TYR A 191 4.61 -5.51 14.75
C TYR A 191 4.97 -5.11 16.18
N ASP A 192 5.14 -6.08 17.08
CA ASP A 192 5.62 -5.84 18.43
C ASP A 192 7.04 -5.25 18.43
N ASN A 193 7.92 -5.76 17.57
CA ASN A 193 9.29 -5.28 17.42
C ASN A 193 9.30 -3.89 16.76
N PHE A 194 8.56 -3.69 15.68
CA PHE A 194 8.47 -2.39 14.99
C PHE A 194 7.92 -1.30 15.91
N ARG A 195 6.88 -1.61 16.70
CA ARG A 195 6.33 -0.66 17.68
C ARG A 195 7.30 -0.33 18.81
N ARG A 196 8.07 -1.30 19.29
CA ARG A 196 9.12 -1.03 20.30
C ARG A 196 10.23 -0.13 19.78
N GLN A 197 10.47 -0.14 18.48
CA GLN A 197 11.38 0.78 17.80
C GLN A 197 10.72 2.14 17.51
N GLY A 198 9.46 2.35 17.86
CA GLY A 198 8.72 3.59 17.58
C GLY A 198 8.38 3.77 16.11
N LEU A 199 8.27 2.68 15.33
CA LEU A 199 7.98 2.74 13.90
C LEU A 199 6.49 2.71 13.60
N PHE A 200 6.09 3.40 12.51
CA PHE A 200 4.75 3.24 11.94
C PHE A 200 4.59 1.82 11.38
N VAL A 201 3.41 1.26 11.62
CA VAL A 201 3.04 -0.09 11.11
C VAL A 201 1.79 -0.04 10.21
N VAL A 202 1.37 1.16 9.82
CA VAL A 202 0.21 1.39 8.96
C VAL A 202 0.53 2.36 7.84
N SER A 203 -0.02 2.13 6.66
CA SER A 203 0.21 2.90 5.43
C SER A 203 -0.90 3.92 5.15
N GLY A 204 -1.72 4.28 6.13
CA GLY A 204 -2.88 5.15 5.96
C GLY A 204 -2.60 6.47 5.22
N VAL A 205 -1.34 6.92 5.17
CA VAL A 205 -0.92 8.11 4.42
C VAL A 205 -1.02 7.89 2.91
N VAL A 206 -0.57 6.74 2.39
CA VAL A 206 -0.66 6.44 0.94
C VAL A 206 -2.09 6.08 0.53
N GLU A 207 -2.86 5.41 1.39
CA GLU A 207 -4.28 5.13 1.15
C GLU A 207 -5.08 6.43 1.05
N ALA A 208 -4.87 7.38 2.00
CA ALA A 208 -5.42 8.71 1.91
C ALA A 208 -4.95 9.44 0.65
N GLY A 209 -3.68 9.27 0.25
CA GLY A 209 -3.11 9.74 -1.00
C GLY A 209 -3.84 9.18 -2.23
N CYS A 210 -4.04 7.87 -2.31
CA CYS A 210 -4.79 7.23 -3.39
C CYS A 210 -6.21 7.80 -3.52
N ARG A 211 -6.87 8.06 -2.41
CA ARG A 211 -8.20 8.68 -2.40
C ARG A 211 -8.16 10.15 -2.83
N THR A 212 -7.22 10.93 -2.29
CA THR A 212 -7.18 12.38 -2.52
C THR A 212 -6.48 12.75 -3.82
N VAL A 213 -5.30 12.18 -4.13
CA VAL A 213 -4.55 12.47 -5.36
C VAL A 213 -5.30 11.93 -6.58
N ILE A 214 -5.75 10.68 -6.51
CA ILE A 214 -6.30 9.97 -7.67
C ILE A 214 -7.83 9.94 -7.62
N GLY A 215 -8.40 9.42 -6.55
CA GLY A 215 -9.84 9.11 -6.46
C GLY A 215 -10.72 10.34 -6.66
N GLN A 216 -10.46 11.41 -5.93
CA GLN A 216 -11.27 12.64 -5.96
C GLN A 216 -11.32 13.33 -7.34
N ARG A 217 -10.33 13.09 -8.20
CA ARG A 217 -10.27 13.78 -9.50
C ARG A 217 -10.41 12.85 -10.69
N LEU A 218 -9.92 11.62 -10.62
CA LEU A 218 -9.88 10.74 -11.79
C LEU A 218 -10.92 9.62 -11.77
N LYS A 219 -11.61 9.41 -10.64
CA LYS A 219 -12.61 8.33 -10.50
C LYS A 219 -14.05 8.83 -10.34
N GLN A 220 -14.33 10.05 -10.77
CA GLN A 220 -15.71 10.56 -10.75
C GLN A 220 -16.55 9.90 -11.82
N SER A 221 -17.87 9.85 -11.61
CA SER A 221 -18.81 9.25 -12.55
C SER A 221 -18.70 9.87 -13.94
N GLY A 222 -18.69 9.03 -14.97
CA GLY A 222 -18.61 9.47 -16.38
C GLY A 222 -17.21 9.87 -16.86
N MET A 223 -16.19 9.81 -16.03
CA MET A 223 -14.82 10.16 -16.43
C MET A 223 -14.09 8.96 -17.02
N PHE A 224 -13.55 9.14 -18.22
CA PHE A 224 -12.63 8.21 -18.87
C PHE A 224 -11.42 8.97 -19.41
N TRP A 225 -10.23 8.50 -19.12
CA TRP A 225 -9.00 9.21 -19.38
C TRP A 225 -8.16 8.54 -20.46
N THR A 226 -7.41 9.32 -21.22
CA THR A 226 -6.20 8.79 -21.86
C THR A 226 -5.11 8.65 -20.79
N VAL A 227 -4.17 7.72 -20.97
CA VAL A 227 -3.04 7.57 -20.02
C VAL A 227 -2.27 8.88 -19.89
N LYS A 228 -2.01 9.58 -21.00
CA LYS A 228 -1.36 10.89 -21.00
C LYS A 228 -2.11 11.92 -20.17
N GLY A 229 -3.42 12.05 -20.37
CA GLY A 229 -4.26 13.00 -19.62
C GLY A 229 -4.33 12.67 -18.14
N ALA A 230 -4.50 11.38 -17.79
CA ALA A 230 -4.47 10.93 -16.40
C ALA A 230 -3.13 11.26 -15.72
N ASN A 231 -2.00 10.98 -16.37
CA ASN A 231 -0.68 11.26 -15.83
C ASN A 231 -0.45 12.76 -15.61
N SER A 232 -0.91 13.63 -16.52
CA SER A 232 -0.84 15.08 -16.33
C SER A 232 -1.61 15.54 -15.09
N ILE A 233 -2.81 15.02 -14.86
CA ILE A 233 -3.61 15.34 -13.68
C ILE A 233 -2.98 14.77 -12.41
N ILE A 234 -2.46 13.54 -12.43
CA ILE A 234 -1.76 12.94 -11.29
C ILE A 234 -0.55 13.80 -10.91
N ALA A 235 0.28 14.21 -11.88
CA ALA A 235 1.44 15.04 -11.64
C ALA A 235 1.08 16.38 -10.98
N LEU A 236 0.07 17.09 -11.50
CA LEU A 236 -0.40 18.34 -10.91
C LEU A 236 -0.97 18.15 -9.51
N ARG A 237 -1.70 17.07 -9.27
CA ARG A 237 -2.24 16.76 -7.95
C ARG A 237 -1.15 16.38 -6.94
N CYS A 238 -0.15 15.61 -7.36
CA CYS A 238 1.04 15.32 -6.54
C CYS A 238 1.77 16.63 -6.17
N CYS A 239 1.99 17.51 -7.14
CA CYS A 239 2.61 18.82 -6.94
C CYS A 239 1.83 19.65 -5.89
N LEU A 240 0.53 19.83 -6.09
CA LEU A 240 -0.35 20.59 -5.21
C LEU A 240 -0.37 20.03 -3.77
N LEU A 241 -0.56 18.72 -3.64
CA LEU A 241 -0.69 18.06 -2.33
C LEU A 241 0.66 17.86 -1.62
N SER A 242 1.77 17.98 -2.36
CA SER A 242 3.13 18.06 -1.80
C SER A 242 3.55 19.50 -1.47
N LYS A 243 2.65 20.47 -1.57
CA LYS A 243 2.91 21.91 -1.31
C LYS A 243 4.01 22.51 -2.19
N ARG A 244 4.13 22.03 -3.43
CA ARG A 244 5.13 22.50 -4.43
C ARG A 244 4.46 23.26 -5.58
N TRP A 245 3.25 23.79 -5.35
CA TRP A 245 2.49 24.47 -6.40
C TRP A 245 3.13 25.77 -6.87
N GLU A 246 3.61 26.57 -5.92
CA GLU A 246 4.28 27.84 -6.23
C GLU A 246 5.62 27.60 -6.94
N ASP A 247 6.44 26.68 -6.42
CA ASP A 247 7.71 26.28 -7.03
C ASP A 247 7.52 25.83 -8.50
N PHE A 248 6.46 25.08 -8.79
CA PHE A 248 6.16 24.63 -10.15
C PHE A 248 5.92 25.81 -11.12
N TRP A 249 5.21 26.85 -10.68
CA TRP A 249 4.93 27.99 -11.52
C TRP A 249 6.14 28.94 -11.65
N GLU A 250 6.91 29.12 -10.60
CA GLU A 250 8.14 29.90 -10.62
C GLU A 250 9.17 29.32 -11.60
N TYR A 251 9.41 28.00 -11.54
CA TYR A 251 10.29 27.32 -12.50
C TYR A 251 9.80 27.45 -13.94
N ARG A 252 8.50 27.39 -14.16
CA ARG A 252 7.92 27.50 -15.50
C ARG A 252 7.97 28.94 -16.06
N ALA A 253 7.92 29.95 -15.21
CA ALA A 253 8.02 31.33 -15.63
C ALA A 253 9.46 31.72 -16.02
N CYS A 254 10.46 30.94 -15.56
CA CYS A 254 11.88 31.14 -15.86
C CYS A 254 12.36 30.32 -17.07
N ALA A 255 11.56 29.45 -17.63
CA ALA A 255 11.87 28.56 -18.76
C ALA A 255 11.27 29.09 -20.07
#